data_1bd2dad89d09ea436dc2e445bf21b848
#
_entry.id   1bd2dad89d09ea436dc2e445bf21b848
#
_cell.length_a   1.000
_cell.length_b   1.000
_cell.length_c   1.000
_cell.angle_alpha   90.00
_cell.angle_beta   90.00
_cell.angle_gamma   90.00
#
_symmetry.space_group_name_H-M   'P 1'
#
loop_
_entity.id
_entity.type
_entity.pdbx_description
1 polymer ?
#
loop_
_entity_poly.entity_id
_entity_poly.type
_entity_poly.pdbx_seq_one_letter_code
_entity_poly.pdbx_strand_id
1 'polypeptide(L)'
;VQIDPMGNILGYMGTGKTLIGFDAHIDTVGIGNIKNWEFDPYEGFESDEEIGGRGTSDQMGGIVSAVYGAKIMKDLGLLNDKYQVLVTGTVQEEDCDGLCWQYIIHEDGVRPEFVVSTEPTDGGIYRGQRGRMEIRVDVKGVSCHGSAPERGDNAIYKMADILQDIRALNENDAADTTEIKGLVKMLDEKYNPEWEEARFLGRGTVTTSEIFFTSPSRCAVADSCSVSLDRRMTFGETCCLLYTSPSPRDR
;
A
#
# COMPACT_ATOMS: atom_id res chain seq x y z
N VAL A 1 9.56 22.95 13.04
CA VAL A 1 9.08 22.21 11.88
C VAL A 1 10.11 22.34 10.77
N GLN A 2 10.41 21.24 10.12
CA GLN A 2 11.34 21.15 9.00
C GLN A 2 10.62 20.45 7.83
N ILE A 3 11.03 20.75 6.63
CA ILE A 3 10.59 20.02 5.42
C ILE A 3 11.87 19.51 4.78
N ASP A 4 11.97 18.20 4.58
CA ASP A 4 13.13 17.60 3.93
C ASP A 4 13.08 17.76 2.40
N PRO A 5 14.17 17.45 1.68
CA PRO A 5 14.18 17.53 0.22
C PRO A 5 13.22 16.57 -0.50
N MET A 6 12.79 15.50 0.16
CA MET A 6 11.80 14.57 -0.38
C MET A 6 10.38 15.14 -0.26
N GLY A 7 10.14 16.08 0.68
CA GLY A 7 8.87 16.71 0.96
C GLY A 7 8.21 16.26 2.26
N ASN A 8 8.88 15.40 3.04
CA ASN A 8 8.36 15.01 4.35
C ASN A 8 8.38 16.21 5.31
N ILE A 9 7.36 16.33 6.13
CA ILE A 9 7.26 17.34 7.19
C ILE A 9 7.65 16.72 8.51
N LEU A 10 8.62 17.32 9.22
CA LEU A 10 9.10 16.84 10.52
C LEU A 10 8.82 17.91 11.57
N GLY A 11 7.89 17.65 12.46
CA GLY A 11 7.48 18.55 13.54
C GLY A 11 7.94 18.05 14.90
N TYR A 12 8.89 18.75 15.54
CA TYR A 12 9.42 18.37 16.85
C TYR A 12 8.75 19.14 17.98
N MET A 13 8.47 18.45 19.10
CA MET A 13 7.94 19.03 20.30
C MET A 13 8.62 18.44 21.55
N GLY A 14 9.06 19.31 22.47
CA GLY A 14 9.89 18.92 23.61
C GLY A 14 11.38 18.91 23.26
N THR A 15 12.22 18.62 24.27
CA THR A 15 13.70 18.67 24.20
C THR A 15 14.36 17.43 24.81
N GLY A 16 13.58 16.42 25.17
CA GLY A 16 14.07 15.20 25.78
C GLY A 16 14.95 14.37 24.86
N LYS A 17 15.70 13.44 25.43
CA LYS A 17 16.67 12.61 24.70
C LYS A 17 16.02 11.41 24.00
N THR A 18 14.86 10.97 24.49
CA THR A 18 14.13 9.85 23.90
C THR A 18 13.13 10.39 22.89
N LEU A 19 13.39 10.16 21.61
CA LEU A 19 12.53 10.59 20.52
C LEU A 19 11.46 9.53 20.25
N ILE A 20 10.19 9.95 20.28
CA ILE A 20 9.02 9.12 19.96
C ILE A 20 8.38 9.70 18.71
N GLY A 21 8.20 8.87 17.68
CA GLY A 21 7.58 9.26 16.42
C GLY A 21 6.08 8.94 16.36
N PHE A 22 5.33 9.85 15.77
CA PHE A 22 3.97 9.64 15.29
C PHE A 22 3.96 9.98 13.79
N ASP A 23 3.63 9.01 12.98
CA ASP A 23 3.65 9.13 11.54
C ASP A 23 2.24 9.13 10.96
N ALA A 24 2.04 10.01 9.99
CA ALA A 24 0.90 9.97 9.08
C ALA A 24 1.34 10.44 7.70
N HIS A 25 0.93 9.76 6.66
CA HIS A 25 1.19 10.24 5.31
C HIS A 25 0.21 11.35 4.90
N ILE A 26 0.62 12.19 3.96
CA ILE A 26 -0.14 13.34 3.45
C ILE A 26 -0.50 13.22 1.97
N ASP A 27 0.00 12.21 1.30
CA ASP A 27 -0.46 11.81 -0.03
C ASP A 27 -1.71 10.93 0.06
N THR A 28 -2.42 10.76 -1.03
CA THR A 28 -3.64 9.96 -1.13
C THR A 28 -3.73 9.25 -2.46
N VAL A 29 -4.39 8.11 -2.50
CA VAL A 29 -4.78 7.48 -3.77
C VAL A 29 -5.77 8.35 -4.54
N GLY A 30 -5.86 8.14 -5.85
CA GLY A 30 -6.85 8.82 -6.70
C GLY A 30 -8.29 8.52 -6.27
N ILE A 31 -9.22 9.39 -6.67
CA ILE A 31 -10.65 9.24 -6.34
C ILE A 31 -11.37 8.14 -7.14
N GLY A 32 -10.71 7.58 -8.17
CA GLY A 32 -11.36 6.65 -9.07
C GLY A 32 -12.47 7.31 -9.90
N ASN A 33 -13.57 6.59 -10.12
CA ASN A 33 -14.70 7.14 -10.86
C ASN A 33 -15.56 8.05 -9.97
N ILE A 34 -15.56 9.36 -10.27
CA ILE A 34 -16.32 10.37 -9.51
C ILE A 34 -17.82 10.07 -9.41
N LYS A 35 -18.38 9.32 -10.36
CA LYS A 35 -19.80 8.94 -10.32
C LYS A 35 -20.15 7.95 -9.21
N ASN A 36 -19.15 7.33 -8.61
CA ASN A 36 -19.33 6.41 -7.48
C ASN A 36 -19.40 7.14 -6.13
N TRP A 37 -19.19 8.45 -6.12
CA TRP A 37 -19.25 9.27 -4.92
C TRP A 37 -20.60 9.96 -4.81
N GLU A 38 -21.15 10.02 -3.59
CA GLU A 38 -22.39 10.71 -3.26
C GLU A 38 -22.20 12.23 -3.07
N PHE A 39 -20.94 12.65 -2.95
CA PHE A 39 -20.50 14.05 -2.80
C PHE A 39 -19.19 14.29 -3.54
N ASP A 40 -18.75 15.52 -3.68
CA ASP A 40 -17.44 15.84 -4.27
C ASP A 40 -16.34 15.38 -3.29
N PRO A 41 -15.51 14.38 -3.64
CA PRO A 41 -14.50 13.85 -2.75
C PRO A 41 -13.34 14.81 -2.45
N TYR A 42 -13.15 15.86 -3.24
CA TYR A 42 -12.12 16.87 -3.00
C TYR A 42 -12.62 18.03 -2.14
N GLU A 43 -13.88 18.45 -2.31
CA GLU A 43 -14.50 19.45 -1.45
C GLU A 43 -14.87 18.84 -0.10
N GLY A 44 -15.27 17.57 -0.11
CA GLY A 44 -15.69 16.86 1.10
C GLY A 44 -16.96 17.44 1.71
N PHE A 45 -17.24 17.00 2.91
CA PHE A 45 -18.31 17.58 3.75
C PHE A 45 -17.93 17.49 5.23
N GLU A 46 -18.56 18.32 6.04
CA GLU A 46 -18.43 18.32 7.50
C GLU A 46 -19.84 18.40 8.12
N SER A 47 -20.07 17.59 9.13
CA SER A 47 -21.27 17.62 9.98
C SER A 47 -20.86 17.57 11.46
N ASP A 48 -21.82 17.55 12.37
CA ASP A 48 -21.54 17.40 13.81
C ASP A 48 -20.99 15.98 14.15
N GLU A 49 -21.18 15.00 13.27
CA GLU A 49 -20.85 13.60 13.50
C GLU A 49 -19.76 13.07 12.55
N GLU A 50 -19.64 13.63 11.36
CA GLU A 50 -18.81 13.07 10.29
C GLU A 50 -18.04 14.15 9.51
N ILE A 51 -16.84 13.79 9.08
CA ILE A 51 -16.07 14.50 8.06
C ILE A 51 -15.82 13.53 6.91
N GLY A 52 -16.29 13.85 5.71
CA GLY A 52 -16.11 13.02 4.52
C GLY A 52 -15.25 13.68 3.47
N GLY A 53 -14.42 12.89 2.81
CA GLY A 53 -13.56 13.35 1.71
C GLY A 53 -12.42 12.36 1.44
N ARG A 54 -11.78 12.47 0.28
CA ARG A 54 -10.57 11.69 0.00
C ARG A 54 -9.47 12.10 0.98
N GLY A 55 -8.85 11.12 1.67
CA GLY A 55 -7.78 11.35 2.63
C GLY A 55 -8.23 11.64 4.08
N THR A 56 -9.54 11.77 4.37
CA THR A 56 -9.99 12.10 5.73
C THR A 56 -9.72 10.96 6.72
N SER A 57 -9.98 9.71 6.33
CA SER A 57 -9.67 8.52 7.12
C SER A 57 -8.24 8.07 6.91
N ASP A 58 -7.80 8.04 5.67
CA ASP A 58 -6.49 7.57 5.24
C ASP A 58 -5.75 8.72 4.54
N GLN A 59 -4.86 9.50 5.30
CA GLN A 59 -4.84 9.38 6.77
C GLN A 59 -4.68 10.75 7.46
N MET A 60 -5.40 11.79 6.93
CA MET A 60 -5.36 13.15 7.50
C MET A 60 -5.89 13.20 8.96
N GLY A 61 -6.86 12.36 9.30
CA GLY A 61 -7.34 12.22 10.68
C GLY A 61 -6.24 11.81 11.65
N GLY A 62 -5.32 10.96 11.20
CA GLY A 62 -4.15 10.52 11.95
C GLY A 62 -3.18 11.66 12.26
N ILE A 63 -2.80 12.46 11.26
CA ILE A 63 -1.87 13.58 11.47
C ILE A 63 -2.47 14.65 12.40
N VAL A 64 -3.76 14.97 12.25
CA VAL A 64 -4.45 15.92 13.14
C VAL A 64 -4.43 15.41 14.57
N SER A 65 -4.75 14.13 14.78
CA SER A 65 -4.73 13.51 16.11
C SER A 65 -3.33 13.53 16.73
N ALA A 66 -2.29 13.24 15.95
CA ALA A 66 -0.90 13.25 16.40
C ALA A 66 -0.44 14.67 16.81
N VAL A 67 -0.74 15.68 15.99
CA VAL A 67 -0.39 17.08 16.26
C VAL A 67 -1.08 17.59 17.52
N TYR A 68 -2.39 17.37 17.64
CA TYR A 68 -3.13 17.83 18.83
C TYR A 68 -2.78 17.01 20.08
N GLY A 69 -2.53 15.70 19.94
CA GLY A 69 -2.04 14.85 21.02
C GLY A 69 -0.70 15.36 21.56
N ALA A 70 0.25 15.66 20.68
CA ALA A 70 1.55 16.24 21.06
C ALA A 70 1.40 17.62 21.72
N LYS A 71 0.49 18.46 21.21
CA LYS A 71 0.17 19.76 21.81
C LYS A 71 -0.39 19.61 23.23
N ILE A 72 -1.33 18.72 23.43
CA ILE A 72 -1.92 18.43 24.75
C ILE A 72 -0.84 17.96 25.72
N MET A 73 0.04 17.05 25.30
CA MET A 73 1.17 16.60 26.12
C MET A 73 2.07 17.77 26.56
N LYS A 74 2.34 18.70 25.64
CA LYS A 74 3.11 19.91 25.95
C LYS A 74 2.38 20.81 26.96
N ASP A 75 1.11 21.09 26.70
CA ASP A 75 0.30 22.02 27.55
C ASP A 75 0.12 21.46 28.98
N LEU A 76 0.07 20.14 29.11
CA LEU A 76 0.01 19.46 30.42
C LEU A 76 1.37 19.25 31.07
N GLY A 77 2.47 19.70 30.45
CA GLY A 77 3.83 19.54 31.00
C GLY A 77 4.33 18.10 31.02
N LEU A 78 3.77 17.21 30.20
CA LEU A 78 4.16 15.80 30.10
C LEU A 78 5.43 15.61 29.30
N LEU A 79 5.78 16.56 28.43
CA LEU A 79 7.04 16.58 27.68
C LEU A 79 8.11 17.21 28.58
N ASN A 80 8.85 16.37 29.25
CA ASN A 80 9.94 16.74 30.14
C ASN A 80 11.30 16.53 29.46
N ASP A 81 12.40 16.66 30.21
CA ASP A 81 13.77 16.47 29.69
C ASP A 81 14.07 15.03 29.20
N LYS A 82 13.15 14.09 29.41
CA LYS A 82 13.31 12.69 28.98
C LYS A 82 12.78 12.46 27.58
N TYR A 83 11.64 13.06 27.22
CA TYR A 83 10.94 12.75 25.97
C TYR A 83 10.87 13.92 25.02
N GLN A 84 11.01 13.62 23.75
CA GLN A 84 10.72 14.49 22.62
C GLN A 84 9.76 13.76 21.68
N VAL A 85 8.73 14.44 21.20
CA VAL A 85 7.80 13.93 20.21
C VAL A 85 8.19 14.47 18.83
N LEU A 86 8.22 13.59 17.85
CA LEU A 86 8.28 13.90 16.44
C LEU A 86 6.93 13.52 15.81
N VAL A 87 6.27 14.47 15.18
CA VAL A 87 5.13 14.19 14.29
C VAL A 87 5.63 14.36 12.87
N THR A 88 5.44 13.34 12.05
CA THR A 88 5.79 13.38 10.62
C THR A 88 4.53 13.44 9.77
N GLY A 89 4.58 14.27 8.71
CA GLY A 89 3.69 14.20 7.57
C GLY A 89 4.48 13.66 6.40
N THR A 90 4.39 12.37 6.14
CA THR A 90 5.20 11.69 5.14
C THR A 90 4.56 11.72 3.76
N VAL A 91 5.38 11.59 2.72
CA VAL A 91 4.97 11.56 1.32
C VAL A 91 5.32 10.22 0.69
N GLN A 92 4.65 9.87 -0.42
CA GLN A 92 4.91 8.64 -1.16
C GLN A 92 4.64 7.35 -0.37
N GLU A 93 3.70 7.37 0.58
CA GLU A 93 3.29 6.15 1.26
C GLU A 93 2.52 5.24 0.31
N GLU A 94 1.53 5.80 -0.38
CA GLU A 94 0.58 5.06 -1.23
C GLU A 94 1.24 4.35 -2.41
N ASP A 95 2.27 4.97 -2.99
CA ASP A 95 2.95 4.43 -4.17
C ASP A 95 4.24 3.66 -3.83
N CYS A 96 4.92 4.04 -2.76
CA CYS A 96 6.25 3.53 -2.42
C CYS A 96 6.41 3.28 -0.91
N ASP A 97 5.66 2.31 -0.38
CA ASP A 97 5.64 1.97 1.05
C ASP A 97 7.02 2.01 1.70
N GLY A 98 7.20 2.89 2.68
CA GLY A 98 8.41 3.00 3.48
C GLY A 98 9.56 3.78 2.84
N LEU A 99 9.44 4.30 1.61
CA LEU A 99 10.49 5.12 0.98
C LEU A 99 10.74 6.41 1.78
N CYS A 100 9.70 7.06 2.25
CA CYS A 100 9.76 8.24 3.11
C CYS A 100 10.59 7.98 4.38
N TRP A 101 10.34 6.88 5.06
CA TRP A 101 11.08 6.52 6.27
C TRP A 101 12.50 6.06 6.00
N GLN A 102 12.78 5.45 4.85
CA GLN A 102 14.16 5.20 4.42
C GLN A 102 14.93 6.52 4.27
N TYR A 103 14.30 7.53 3.67
CA TYR A 103 14.90 8.86 3.54
C TYR A 103 15.13 9.52 4.90
N ILE A 104 14.12 9.59 5.74
CA ILE A 104 14.19 10.17 7.09
C ILE A 104 15.30 9.53 7.93
N ILE A 105 15.46 8.20 7.84
CA ILE A 105 16.47 7.47 8.62
C ILE A 105 17.87 7.63 8.03
N HIS A 106 18.03 7.53 6.72
CA HIS A 106 19.35 7.44 6.08
C HIS A 106 19.91 8.79 5.68
N GLU A 107 19.07 9.70 5.18
CA GLU A 107 19.49 11.02 4.71
C GLU A 107 19.36 12.09 5.80
N ASP A 108 18.24 12.14 6.52
CA ASP A 108 18.04 13.10 7.60
C ASP A 108 18.67 12.66 8.92
N GLY A 109 19.02 11.38 9.05
CA GLY A 109 19.65 10.82 10.25
C GLY A 109 18.72 10.73 11.47
N VAL A 110 17.40 10.82 11.27
CA VAL A 110 16.41 10.81 12.35
C VAL A 110 16.07 9.38 12.75
N ARG A 111 16.22 9.07 14.04
CA ARG A 111 16.04 7.71 14.56
C ARG A 111 15.23 7.73 15.85
N PRO A 112 13.89 7.67 15.78
CA PRO A 112 13.05 7.52 16.95
C PRO A 112 13.28 6.17 17.65
N GLU A 113 13.03 6.12 18.95
CA GLU A 113 13.03 4.87 19.72
C GLU A 113 11.95 3.91 19.20
N PHE A 114 10.78 4.46 18.86
CA PHE A 114 9.72 3.78 18.13
C PHE A 114 8.86 4.79 17.39
N VAL A 115 8.10 4.30 16.42
CA VAL A 115 7.13 5.08 15.65
C VAL A 115 5.76 4.42 15.77
N VAL A 116 4.74 5.24 16.00
CA VAL A 116 3.34 4.86 15.84
C VAL A 116 2.88 5.42 14.50
N SER A 117 2.65 4.54 13.52
CA SER A 117 1.93 4.91 12.30
C SER A 117 0.44 4.96 12.61
N THR A 118 -0.20 6.04 12.18
CA THR A 118 -1.61 6.31 12.55
C THR A 118 -2.58 5.83 11.48
N GLU A 119 -2.22 4.76 10.76
CA GLU A 119 -3.08 4.10 9.80
C GLU A 119 -4.44 3.71 10.38
N PRO A 120 -5.53 3.75 9.59
CA PRO A 120 -6.84 3.34 10.05
C PRO A 120 -6.86 1.84 10.35
N THR A 121 -7.09 1.48 11.62
CA THR A 121 -7.03 0.09 12.13
C THR A 121 -8.27 -0.30 12.92
N ASP A 122 -9.35 0.49 12.84
CA ASP A 122 -10.57 0.30 13.65
C ASP A 122 -10.28 0.16 15.16
N GLY A 123 -9.28 0.92 15.65
CA GLY A 123 -8.84 0.91 17.04
C GLY A 123 -7.94 -0.27 17.42
N GLY A 124 -7.54 -1.10 16.47
CA GLY A 124 -6.58 -2.17 16.67
C GLY A 124 -5.14 -1.66 16.74
N ILE A 125 -4.23 -2.44 17.32
CA ILE A 125 -2.79 -2.20 17.31
C ILE A 125 -2.12 -3.25 16.45
N TYR A 126 -1.73 -2.87 15.23
CA TYR A 126 -1.00 -3.74 14.32
C TYR A 126 0.50 -3.62 14.58
N ARG A 127 1.18 -4.76 14.64
CA ARG A 127 2.63 -4.83 14.87
C ARG A 127 3.41 -5.34 13.66
N GLY A 128 2.73 -5.49 12.54
CA GLY A 128 3.31 -5.94 11.29
C GLY A 128 2.25 -6.02 10.22
N GLN A 129 2.70 -6.12 8.99
CA GLN A 129 1.87 -6.20 7.79
C GLN A 129 2.50 -7.14 6.78
N ARG A 130 1.73 -7.53 5.77
CA ARG A 130 2.26 -8.27 4.62
C ARG A 130 3.20 -7.38 3.81
N GLY A 131 4.21 -8.00 3.19
CA GLY A 131 5.05 -7.29 2.25
C GLY A 131 4.26 -6.87 1.00
N ARG A 132 4.72 -5.84 0.30
CA ARG A 132 4.17 -5.37 -0.97
C ARG A 132 5.24 -5.47 -2.06
N MET A 133 4.80 -5.83 -3.26
CA MET A 133 5.61 -5.84 -4.45
C MET A 133 4.75 -5.40 -5.63
N GLU A 134 5.17 -4.37 -6.32
CA GLU A 134 4.57 -3.99 -7.58
C GLU A 134 5.28 -4.72 -8.72
N ILE A 135 4.49 -5.30 -9.63
CA ILE A 135 5.00 -6.09 -10.75
C ILE A 135 4.38 -5.55 -12.03
N ARG A 136 5.21 -5.18 -13.00
CA ARG A 136 4.76 -4.86 -14.33
C ARG A 136 4.92 -6.07 -15.25
N VAL A 137 3.84 -6.39 -15.95
CA VAL A 137 3.84 -7.44 -16.99
C VAL A 137 3.68 -6.77 -18.36
N ASP A 138 4.66 -6.97 -19.23
CA ASP A 138 4.66 -6.44 -20.59
C ASP A 138 4.53 -7.62 -21.60
N VAL A 139 3.51 -7.56 -22.44
CA VAL A 139 3.25 -8.55 -23.48
C VAL A 139 3.49 -7.92 -24.85
N LYS A 140 4.23 -8.63 -25.69
CA LYS A 140 4.50 -8.22 -27.07
C LYS A 140 3.63 -9.00 -28.06
N GLY A 141 3.16 -8.28 -29.05
CA GLY A 141 2.44 -8.81 -30.19
C GLY A 141 3.06 -8.40 -31.53
N VAL A 142 2.29 -8.53 -32.59
CA VAL A 142 2.67 -8.09 -33.95
C VAL A 142 1.50 -7.31 -34.52
N SER A 143 1.72 -6.02 -34.81
CA SER A 143 0.68 -5.16 -35.36
C SER A 143 0.39 -5.46 -36.81
N CYS A 144 -0.87 -5.33 -37.20
CA CYS A 144 -1.34 -5.32 -38.57
C CYS A 144 -2.64 -4.55 -38.66
N HIS A 145 -3.16 -4.38 -39.88
CA HIS A 145 -4.45 -3.73 -40.11
C HIS A 145 -5.59 -4.51 -39.44
N GLY A 146 -6.45 -3.83 -38.68
CA GLY A 146 -7.51 -4.50 -37.90
C GLY A 146 -8.53 -5.32 -38.70
N SER A 147 -8.63 -5.08 -40.03
CA SER A 147 -9.50 -5.89 -40.93
C SER A 147 -8.85 -7.22 -41.39
N ALA A 148 -7.58 -7.45 -41.06
CA ALA A 148 -6.85 -8.67 -41.39
C ALA A 148 -6.09 -9.21 -40.16
N PRO A 149 -6.80 -9.49 -39.04
CA PRO A 149 -6.17 -9.82 -37.76
C PRO A 149 -5.33 -11.10 -37.82
N GLU A 150 -5.59 -11.98 -38.77
CA GLU A 150 -4.82 -13.22 -39.01
C GLU A 150 -3.36 -12.97 -39.40
N ARG A 151 -3.02 -11.73 -39.79
CA ARG A 151 -1.64 -11.33 -40.16
C ARG A 151 -0.85 -10.77 -38.99
N GLY A 152 -1.48 -10.59 -37.86
CA GLY A 152 -0.88 -10.06 -36.65
C GLY A 152 -0.90 -11.06 -35.51
N ASP A 153 -0.45 -10.58 -34.34
CA ASP A 153 -0.47 -11.33 -33.11
C ASP A 153 -0.89 -10.37 -31.98
N ASN A 154 -2.11 -10.54 -31.50
CA ASN A 154 -2.73 -9.55 -30.63
C ASN A 154 -2.26 -9.67 -29.17
N ALA A 155 -1.47 -8.68 -28.72
CA ALA A 155 -0.96 -8.61 -27.35
C ALA A 155 -2.07 -8.54 -26.29
N ILE A 156 -3.24 -7.94 -26.61
CA ILE A 156 -4.36 -7.85 -25.68
C ILE A 156 -4.96 -9.24 -25.43
N TYR A 157 -5.08 -10.07 -26.44
CA TYR A 157 -5.61 -11.43 -26.25
C TYR A 157 -4.65 -12.31 -25.44
N LYS A 158 -3.34 -12.20 -25.69
CA LYS A 158 -2.33 -12.86 -24.87
C LYS A 158 -2.39 -12.38 -23.41
N MET A 159 -2.54 -11.06 -23.19
CA MET A 159 -2.68 -10.51 -21.86
C MET A 159 -3.96 -11.00 -21.17
N ALA A 160 -5.07 -11.13 -21.89
CA ALA A 160 -6.31 -11.66 -21.33
C ALA A 160 -6.14 -13.08 -20.78
N ASP A 161 -5.38 -13.93 -21.48
CA ASP A 161 -5.06 -15.28 -21.01
C ASP A 161 -4.19 -15.22 -19.73
N ILE A 162 -3.17 -14.36 -19.71
CA ILE A 162 -2.30 -14.14 -18.54
C ILE A 162 -3.10 -13.63 -17.34
N LEU A 163 -4.05 -12.71 -17.55
CA LEU A 163 -4.91 -12.19 -16.49
C LEU A 163 -5.80 -13.27 -15.85
N GLN A 164 -6.25 -14.26 -16.63
CA GLN A 164 -6.97 -15.40 -16.07
C GLN A 164 -6.05 -16.27 -15.19
N ASP A 165 -4.82 -16.51 -15.64
CA ASP A 165 -3.84 -17.25 -14.86
C ASP A 165 -3.49 -16.51 -13.56
N ILE A 166 -3.31 -15.17 -13.62
CA ILE A 166 -3.07 -14.32 -12.43
C ILE A 166 -4.26 -14.39 -11.46
N ARG A 167 -5.49 -14.29 -11.97
CA ARG A 167 -6.69 -14.41 -11.14
C ARG A 167 -6.72 -15.75 -10.40
N ALA A 168 -6.39 -16.84 -11.09
CA ALA A 168 -6.38 -18.19 -10.52
C ALA A 168 -5.34 -18.34 -9.38
N LEU A 169 -4.29 -17.50 -9.33
CA LEU A 169 -3.32 -17.54 -8.23
C LEU A 169 -3.94 -17.18 -6.87
N ASN A 170 -4.98 -16.34 -6.86
CA ASN A 170 -5.69 -15.99 -5.62
C ASN A 170 -6.62 -17.11 -5.12
N GLU A 171 -6.97 -18.04 -5.99
CA GLU A 171 -7.82 -19.19 -5.67
C GLU A 171 -7.02 -20.36 -5.08
N ASN A 172 -5.71 -20.36 -5.28
CA ASN A 172 -4.82 -21.36 -4.70
C ASN A 172 -4.46 -20.95 -3.28
N ASP A 173 -4.60 -21.86 -2.34
CA ASP A 173 -4.13 -21.66 -0.98
C ASP A 173 -2.62 -21.44 -1.01
N ALA A 174 -2.21 -20.23 -0.63
CA ALA A 174 -0.81 -19.85 -0.66
C ALA A 174 -0.02 -20.66 0.37
N ALA A 175 1.15 -21.06 -0.08
CA ALA A 175 2.29 -21.57 0.64
C ALA A 175 1.97 -22.25 1.99
N ASP A 176 1.78 -23.55 1.92
CA ASP A 176 1.63 -24.46 3.06
C ASP A 176 2.96 -24.61 3.82
N THR A 177 3.55 -23.48 4.25
CA THR A 177 4.79 -23.51 5.04
C THR A 177 4.48 -23.73 6.50
N THR A 178 5.39 -24.43 7.18
CA THR A 178 5.24 -24.75 8.62
C THR A 178 5.18 -23.47 9.45
N GLU A 179 5.91 -22.44 9.05
CA GLU A 179 5.94 -21.14 9.71
C GLU A 179 4.60 -20.41 9.61
N ILE A 180 3.98 -20.42 8.44
CA ILE A 180 2.65 -19.80 8.23
C ILE A 180 1.58 -20.54 9.02
N LYS A 181 1.59 -21.88 8.99
CA LYS A 181 0.66 -22.68 9.80
C LYS A 181 0.82 -22.39 11.28
N GLY A 182 2.06 -22.25 11.75
CA GLY A 182 2.36 -21.91 13.13
C GLY A 182 1.86 -20.52 13.51
N LEU A 183 2.03 -19.53 12.64
CA LEU A 183 1.55 -18.16 12.84
C LEU A 183 0.01 -18.10 12.85
N VAL A 184 -0.65 -18.69 11.87
CA VAL A 184 -2.11 -18.75 11.78
C VAL A 184 -2.68 -19.46 13.01
N LYS A 185 -2.12 -20.60 13.38
CA LYS A 185 -2.55 -21.34 14.59
C LYS A 185 -2.39 -20.49 15.85
N MET A 186 -1.27 -19.81 16.02
CA MET A 186 -1.02 -18.94 17.18
C MET A 186 -2.02 -17.78 17.24
N LEU A 187 -2.37 -17.18 16.08
CA LEU A 187 -3.34 -16.11 16.00
C LEU A 187 -4.76 -16.63 16.27
N ASP A 188 -5.15 -17.76 15.68
CA ASP A 188 -6.45 -18.40 15.91
C ASP A 188 -6.65 -18.79 17.39
N GLU A 189 -5.64 -19.37 18.04
CA GLU A 189 -5.72 -19.78 19.44
C GLU A 189 -5.81 -18.59 20.40
N LYS A 190 -5.20 -17.46 20.05
CA LYS A 190 -5.08 -16.31 20.95
C LYS A 190 -6.21 -15.29 20.78
N TYR A 191 -6.72 -15.12 19.57
CA TYR A 191 -7.58 -13.98 19.25
C TYR A 191 -9.00 -14.30 18.80
N ASN A 192 -9.31 -15.46 18.41
CA ASN A 192 -10.62 -16.02 18.04
C ASN A 192 -10.54 -16.88 16.78
N PRO A 193 -10.99 -18.14 16.79
CA PRO A 193 -10.99 -19.01 15.61
C PRO A 193 -11.89 -18.53 14.45
N GLU A 194 -12.78 -17.58 14.70
CA GLU A 194 -13.68 -16.99 13.67
C GLU A 194 -13.06 -15.77 12.97
N TRP A 195 -11.87 -15.36 13.34
CA TRP A 195 -11.27 -14.14 12.80
C TRP A 195 -10.66 -14.39 11.41
N GLU A 196 -11.33 -13.89 10.38
CA GLU A 196 -10.87 -14.05 8.98
C GLU A 196 -9.51 -13.39 8.71
N GLU A 197 -9.13 -12.40 9.50
CA GLU A 197 -7.86 -11.69 9.36
C GLU A 197 -6.63 -12.56 9.64
N ALA A 198 -6.73 -13.56 10.51
CA ALA A 198 -5.63 -14.50 10.71
C ALA A 198 -5.33 -15.32 9.43
N ARG A 199 -6.37 -15.70 8.70
CA ARG A 199 -6.25 -16.33 7.37
C ARG A 199 -5.69 -15.37 6.34
N PHE A 200 -6.06 -14.11 6.43
CA PHE A 200 -5.60 -13.04 5.56
C PHE A 200 -4.07 -12.84 5.65
N LEU A 201 -3.48 -12.79 6.84
CA LEU A 201 -2.04 -12.63 7.04
C LEU A 201 -1.21 -13.83 6.53
N GLY A 202 -1.77 -15.03 6.55
CA GLY A 202 -1.13 -16.26 6.06
C GLY A 202 -1.19 -16.44 4.55
N ARG A 203 -1.87 -15.55 3.81
CA ARG A 203 -2.12 -15.69 2.38
C ARG A 203 -1.56 -14.51 1.59
N GLY A 204 -0.74 -14.80 0.59
CA GLY A 204 -0.36 -13.81 -0.42
C GLY A 204 -1.51 -13.55 -1.40
N THR A 205 -1.63 -12.33 -1.90
CA THR A 205 -2.63 -11.97 -2.92
C THR A 205 -1.99 -11.25 -4.08
N VAL A 206 -2.59 -11.34 -5.26
CA VAL A 206 -2.19 -10.57 -6.43
C VAL A 206 -3.42 -9.94 -7.07
N THR A 207 -3.35 -8.65 -7.34
CA THR A 207 -4.43 -7.89 -7.98
C THR A 207 -3.88 -7.17 -9.20
N THR A 208 -4.57 -7.27 -10.34
CA THR A 208 -4.28 -6.39 -11.46
C THR A 208 -4.93 -5.04 -11.19
N SER A 209 -4.10 -4.03 -10.97
CA SER A 209 -4.54 -2.69 -10.54
C SER A 209 -4.66 -1.71 -11.70
N GLU A 210 -3.90 -1.91 -12.78
CA GLU A 210 -3.88 -0.99 -13.91
C GLU A 210 -3.63 -1.71 -15.23
N ILE A 211 -4.25 -1.22 -16.30
CA ILE A 211 -3.94 -1.59 -17.69
C ILE A 211 -3.43 -0.34 -18.39
N PHE A 212 -2.18 -0.36 -18.83
CA PHE A 212 -1.58 0.78 -19.52
C PHE A 212 -2.07 0.86 -20.97
N PHE A 213 -1.86 2.01 -21.60
CA PHE A 213 -2.17 2.21 -23.01
C PHE A 213 -1.45 1.18 -23.90
N THR A 214 -2.19 0.52 -24.79
CA THR A 214 -1.73 -0.72 -25.43
C THR A 214 -1.54 -0.62 -26.92
N SER A 215 -2.08 0.38 -27.61
CA SER A 215 -2.10 0.39 -29.07
C SER A 215 -1.87 1.76 -29.66
N PRO A 216 -1.09 1.88 -30.73
CA PRO A 216 -0.90 3.14 -31.45
C PRO A 216 -2.14 3.56 -32.24
N SER A 217 -3.09 2.64 -32.50
CA SER A 217 -4.28 2.92 -33.31
C SER A 217 -5.44 1.98 -32.97
N ARG A 218 -6.66 2.54 -32.96
CA ARG A 218 -7.90 1.75 -32.79
C ARG A 218 -8.21 0.85 -33.99
N CYS A 219 -7.54 1.08 -35.15
CA CYS A 219 -7.74 0.31 -36.39
C CYS A 219 -6.66 -0.75 -36.61
N ALA A 220 -5.79 -0.99 -35.65
CA ALA A 220 -4.71 -1.93 -35.74
C ALA A 220 -4.81 -3.03 -34.68
N VAL A 221 -4.25 -4.21 -34.98
CA VAL A 221 -3.98 -5.23 -33.97
C VAL A 221 -2.94 -4.70 -32.99
N ALA A 222 -3.17 -4.85 -31.68
CA ALA A 222 -2.28 -4.35 -30.64
C ALA A 222 -0.95 -5.13 -30.63
N ASP A 223 0.17 -4.41 -30.73
CA ASP A 223 1.53 -4.97 -30.67
C ASP A 223 2.12 -4.98 -29.26
N SER A 224 1.44 -4.39 -28.32
CA SER A 224 1.82 -4.35 -26.91
C SER A 224 0.60 -4.31 -26.00
N CYS A 225 0.74 -4.85 -24.81
CA CYS A 225 -0.20 -4.69 -23.70
C CYS A 225 0.57 -4.81 -22.40
N SER A 226 0.37 -3.88 -21.47
CA SER A 226 1.05 -3.87 -20.20
C SER A 226 0.05 -3.68 -19.05
N VAL A 227 0.31 -4.34 -17.95
CA VAL A 227 -0.49 -4.23 -16.72
C VAL A 227 0.41 -4.06 -15.52
N SER A 228 -0.10 -3.41 -14.48
CA SER A 228 0.49 -3.40 -13.15
C SER A 228 -0.25 -4.36 -12.23
N LEU A 229 0.52 -5.06 -11.40
CA LEU A 229 0.02 -6.00 -10.40
C LEU A 229 0.47 -5.53 -9.01
N ASP A 230 -0.46 -5.43 -8.09
CA ASP A 230 -0.18 -5.33 -6.65
C ASP A 230 -0.09 -6.74 -6.06
N ARG A 231 1.09 -7.13 -5.60
CA ARG A 231 1.32 -8.40 -4.92
C ARG A 231 1.52 -8.14 -3.43
N ARG A 232 0.65 -8.72 -2.61
CA ARG A 232 0.86 -8.75 -1.16
C ARG A 232 1.53 -10.07 -0.79
N MET A 233 2.74 -9.97 -0.24
CA MET A 233 3.57 -11.13 0.11
C MET A 233 3.33 -11.54 1.55
N THR A 234 3.29 -12.84 1.78
CA THR A 234 3.19 -13.41 3.11
C THR A 234 4.53 -14.01 3.58
N PHE A 235 4.53 -14.53 4.78
CA PHE A 235 5.70 -15.10 5.41
C PHE A 235 6.31 -16.23 4.57
N GLY A 236 7.64 -16.24 4.40
CA GLY A 236 8.36 -17.24 3.61
C GLY A 236 8.40 -16.96 2.11
N GLU A 237 7.68 -15.98 1.62
CA GLU A 237 7.77 -15.53 0.23
C GLU A 237 8.93 -14.53 0.06
N THR A 238 9.61 -14.62 -1.08
CA THR A 238 10.64 -13.67 -1.48
C THR A 238 10.35 -13.15 -2.89
N CYS A 239 10.81 -11.95 -3.20
CA CYS A 239 10.67 -11.38 -4.55
C CYS A 239 11.22 -12.33 -5.63
N CYS A 240 12.35 -13.00 -5.36
CA CYS A 240 12.96 -13.94 -6.31
C CYS A 240 12.05 -15.13 -6.62
N LEU A 241 11.31 -15.64 -5.65
CA LEU A 241 10.40 -16.78 -5.83
C LEU A 241 9.25 -16.45 -6.76
N LEU A 242 8.77 -15.20 -6.71
CA LEU A 242 7.70 -14.70 -7.57
C LEU A 242 8.18 -14.48 -9.02
N TYR A 243 9.42 -14.01 -9.21
CA TYR A 243 10.01 -13.83 -10.54
C TYR A 243 10.38 -15.14 -11.23
N THR A 244 10.70 -16.17 -10.46
CA THR A 244 11.21 -17.44 -11.00
C THR A 244 10.18 -18.55 -10.97
N SER A 245 8.98 -18.31 -10.49
CA SER A 245 7.89 -19.29 -10.55
C SER A 245 7.53 -19.56 -12.02
N PRO A 246 7.67 -20.81 -12.50
CA PRO A 246 7.30 -21.13 -13.88
C PRO A 246 5.83 -20.84 -14.08
N SER A 247 5.49 -20.30 -15.26
CA SER A 247 4.10 -20.11 -15.69
C SER A 247 3.35 -21.44 -15.53
N PRO A 248 2.07 -21.45 -15.13
CA PRO A 248 1.23 -22.65 -15.14
C PRO A 248 1.22 -23.38 -16.50
N ARG A 249 1.58 -22.69 -17.59
CA ARG A 249 1.68 -23.25 -18.95
C ARG A 249 3.00 -23.96 -19.24
N ASP A 250 4.00 -23.81 -18.37
CA ASP A 250 5.31 -24.48 -18.48
C ASP A 250 5.35 -25.83 -17.73
N ARG A 251 4.19 -26.32 -17.27
CA ARG A 251 4.03 -27.62 -16.61
C ARG A 251 3.29 -28.64 -17.45
#